data_90533b3f34a3550f4164d0db4f1058d7
#
_entry.id   90533b3f34a3550f4164d0db4f1058d7
#
_cell.length_a   1.000
_cell.length_b   1.000
_cell.length_c   1.000
_cell.angle_alpha   90.00
_cell.angle_beta   90.00
_cell.angle_gamma   90.00
#
_symmetry.space_group_name_H-M   'P 1'
#
loop_
_entity.id
_entity.type
_entity.pdbx_description
1 polymer ?
#
loop_
_entity_poly.entity_id
_entity_poly.type
_entity_poly.pdbx_seq_one_letter_code
_entity_poly.pdbx_strand_id
1 'polypeptide(L)'
;MSGYERLKSREVSRLCHFTKLQNLTHILATEDGIIASGSIQQDTKNVNDIARYDGELDYVCCTIEYPNSWFLNSAIRSDIDKIFKDWVVLCIDLDVLLVRSAKFCECNASKAHGQFIQSDFENVDQIFADRVSSFQWPRTPKMLPCCPTNGQAEVLVKDNIPRQFITGIIVGNFDIAERVYAMQKFYGISKIPICIAPDVLSTSWSGMIKQGNRPQEQQYLWPEEVEL
;
A
#
# COMPACT_ATOMS: atom_id res chain seq x y z
N MET A 1 4.46 -4.32 24.38
CA MET A 1 4.90 -3.68 23.11
C MET A 1 3.68 -3.66 22.22
N SER A 2 3.25 -2.47 21.80
CA SER A 2 2.10 -2.30 20.90
C SER A 2 2.40 -2.86 19.50
N GLY A 3 1.38 -3.09 18.69
CA GLY A 3 1.57 -3.52 17.29
C GLY A 3 2.41 -2.54 16.49
N TYR A 4 2.24 -1.24 16.72
CA TYR A 4 3.07 -0.18 16.13
C TYR A 4 4.56 -0.37 16.48
N GLU A 5 4.89 -0.55 17.77
CA GLU A 5 6.27 -0.75 18.21
C GLU A 5 6.87 -2.03 17.65
N ARG A 6 6.06 -3.09 17.48
CA ARG A 6 6.49 -4.35 16.85
C ARG A 6 6.88 -4.14 15.38
N LEU A 7 6.07 -3.40 14.62
CA LEU A 7 6.42 -3.07 13.23
C LEU A 7 7.70 -2.21 13.16
N LYS A 8 7.84 -1.20 14.02
CA LYS A 8 9.06 -0.38 14.09
C LYS A 8 10.29 -1.20 14.45
N SER A 9 10.18 -2.15 15.38
CA SER A 9 11.30 -3.03 15.77
C SER A 9 11.75 -3.98 14.63
N ARG A 10 10.88 -4.20 13.64
CA ARG A 10 11.17 -4.92 12.39
C ARG A 10 11.72 -4.04 11.28
N GLU A 11 11.99 -2.77 11.56
CA GLU A 11 12.44 -1.78 10.56
C GLU A 11 11.41 -1.56 9.43
N VAL A 12 10.13 -1.79 9.69
CA VAL A 12 9.07 -1.43 8.75
C VAL A 12 9.06 0.08 8.61
N SER A 13 9.17 0.57 7.39
CA SER A 13 9.26 2.01 7.12
C SER A 13 7.93 2.62 6.70
N ARG A 14 7.04 1.82 6.10
CA ARG A 14 5.78 2.29 5.54
C ARG A 14 4.73 1.18 5.42
N LEU A 15 3.47 1.60 5.33
CA LEU A 15 2.42 0.80 4.72
C LEU A 15 2.24 1.24 3.26
N CYS A 16 1.70 0.35 2.43
CA CYS A 16 1.44 0.60 1.02
C CYS A 16 -0.04 0.40 0.68
N HIS A 17 -0.62 1.35 -0.05
CA HIS A 17 -1.95 1.21 -0.64
C HIS A 17 -1.86 1.51 -2.13
N PHE A 18 -2.25 0.60 -3.01
CA PHE A 18 -2.26 0.86 -4.44
C PHE A 18 -3.63 1.29 -4.93
N THR A 19 -3.65 2.23 -5.87
CA THR A 19 -4.87 2.77 -6.45
C THR A 19 -4.66 3.23 -7.89
N LYS A 20 -5.74 3.50 -8.61
CA LYS A 20 -5.65 4.13 -9.93
C LYS A 20 -5.20 5.59 -9.79
N LEU A 21 -4.40 6.05 -10.76
CA LEU A 21 -3.93 7.44 -10.81
C LEU A 21 -5.08 8.45 -10.73
N GLN A 22 -6.21 8.18 -11.38
CA GLN A 22 -7.37 9.07 -11.35
C GLN A 22 -7.94 9.30 -9.95
N ASN A 23 -7.76 8.36 -9.01
CA ASN A 23 -8.26 8.50 -7.64
C ASN A 23 -7.42 9.47 -6.81
N LEU A 24 -6.17 9.75 -7.23
CA LEU A 24 -5.27 10.63 -6.48
C LEU A 24 -5.85 12.01 -6.24
N THR A 25 -6.57 12.57 -7.21
CA THR A 25 -7.21 13.88 -7.09
C THR A 25 -8.13 13.93 -5.87
N HIS A 26 -8.98 12.92 -5.71
CA HIS A 26 -9.92 12.86 -4.58
C HIS A 26 -9.20 12.58 -3.26
N ILE A 27 -8.23 11.66 -3.28
CA ILE A 27 -7.46 11.28 -2.09
C ILE A 27 -6.64 12.46 -1.55
N LEU A 28 -6.04 13.26 -2.44
CA LEU A 28 -5.12 14.31 -2.05
C LEU A 28 -5.80 15.69 -1.89
N ALA A 29 -7.02 15.87 -2.40
CA ALA A 29 -7.75 17.13 -2.31
C ALA A 29 -8.38 17.37 -0.93
N THR A 30 -8.60 16.33 -0.14
CA THR A 30 -9.26 16.41 1.16
C THR A 30 -8.34 15.98 2.29
N GLU A 31 -8.62 16.43 3.51
CA GLU A 31 -7.88 15.99 4.71
C GLU A 31 -8.17 14.53 5.07
N ASP A 32 -9.31 13.98 4.61
CA ASP A 32 -9.71 12.59 4.88
C ASP A 32 -8.80 11.57 4.22
N GLY A 33 -8.16 11.94 3.10
CA GLY A 33 -7.20 11.09 2.40
C GLY A 33 -7.85 9.84 1.79
N ILE A 34 -7.37 8.65 2.15
CA ILE A 34 -7.90 7.38 1.66
C ILE A 34 -9.08 6.97 2.54
N ILE A 35 -10.26 6.85 1.98
CA ILE A 35 -11.50 6.51 2.70
C ILE A 35 -11.82 5.03 2.48
N ALA A 36 -12.26 4.35 3.54
CA ALA A 36 -12.72 2.97 3.46
C ALA A 36 -13.92 2.83 2.49
N SER A 37 -13.97 1.73 1.74
CA SER A 37 -14.91 1.55 0.63
C SER A 37 -16.38 1.61 1.04
N GLY A 38 -16.71 1.27 2.29
CA GLY A 38 -18.07 1.37 2.84
C GLY A 38 -18.56 2.80 3.01
N SER A 39 -17.65 3.76 3.19
CA SER A 39 -17.97 5.17 3.40
C SER A 39 -17.99 5.99 2.10
N ILE A 40 -17.59 5.40 0.95
CA ILE A 40 -17.59 6.09 -0.34
C ILE A 40 -19.01 6.06 -0.93
N GLN A 41 -19.53 7.23 -1.32
CA GLN A 41 -20.81 7.34 -2.01
C GLN A 41 -20.81 6.54 -3.32
N GLN A 42 -21.93 5.87 -3.61
CA GLN A 42 -22.02 4.96 -4.77
C GLN A 42 -21.70 5.62 -6.11
N ASP A 43 -22.08 6.88 -6.30
CA ASP A 43 -21.89 7.63 -7.54
C ASP A 43 -20.42 8.00 -7.84
N THR A 44 -19.58 8.00 -6.79
CA THR A 44 -18.15 8.31 -6.90
C THR A 44 -17.26 7.08 -6.66
N LYS A 45 -17.88 5.91 -6.48
CA LYS A 45 -17.19 4.69 -6.05
C LYS A 45 -16.32 4.11 -7.15
N ASN A 46 -15.04 4.43 -7.10
CA ASN A 46 -14.01 3.88 -7.98
C ASN A 46 -13.05 3.01 -7.16
N VAL A 47 -13.57 1.92 -6.62
CA VAL A 47 -12.80 1.01 -5.74
C VAL A 47 -12.07 -0.07 -6.55
N ASN A 48 -10.88 -0.41 -6.08
CA ASN A 48 -10.01 -1.42 -6.71
C ASN A 48 -10.54 -2.86 -6.51
N ASP A 49 -11.22 -3.09 -5.39
CA ASP A 49 -11.87 -4.37 -5.05
C ASP A 49 -13.37 -4.15 -4.84
N ILE A 50 -14.14 -4.34 -5.89
CA ILE A 50 -15.60 -4.13 -5.88
C ILE A 50 -16.29 -5.18 -5.01
N ALA A 51 -15.74 -6.39 -4.93
CA ALA A 51 -16.41 -7.51 -4.29
C ALA A 51 -16.21 -7.53 -2.76
N ARG A 52 -15.08 -6.95 -2.23
CA ARG A 52 -14.74 -6.93 -0.80
C ARG A 52 -15.12 -8.23 -0.08
N TYR A 53 -14.59 -9.34 -0.61
CA TYR A 53 -14.86 -10.68 -0.06
C TYR A 53 -14.37 -10.87 1.39
N ASP A 54 -13.57 -9.94 1.90
CA ASP A 54 -13.12 -9.88 3.30
C ASP A 54 -14.23 -9.43 4.28
N GLY A 55 -15.29 -8.78 3.78
CA GLY A 55 -16.38 -8.24 4.58
C GLY A 55 -16.05 -6.98 5.38
N GLU A 56 -14.81 -6.48 5.31
CA GLU A 56 -14.29 -5.37 6.12
C GLU A 56 -14.46 -4.01 5.39
N LEU A 57 -15.70 -3.63 5.09
CA LEU A 57 -16.02 -2.42 4.34
C LEU A 57 -15.59 -1.13 5.02
N ASP A 58 -15.47 -1.13 6.35
CA ASP A 58 -15.05 0.02 7.17
C ASP A 58 -13.53 0.13 7.32
N TYR A 59 -12.77 -0.65 6.55
CA TYR A 59 -11.31 -0.67 6.63
C TYR A 59 -10.66 -0.39 5.28
N VAL A 60 -9.54 0.34 5.33
CA VAL A 60 -8.63 0.53 4.21
C VAL A 60 -7.58 -0.58 4.25
N CYS A 61 -7.49 -1.38 3.19
CA CYS A 61 -6.47 -2.43 3.07
C CYS A 61 -5.13 -1.82 2.68
N CYS A 62 -4.11 -2.08 3.50
CA CYS A 62 -2.73 -1.73 3.24
C CYS A 62 -1.86 -2.98 3.31
N THR A 63 -0.72 -2.96 2.65
CA THR A 63 0.33 -3.96 2.77
C THR A 63 1.56 -3.36 3.44
N ILE A 64 2.49 -4.21 3.87
CA ILE A 64 3.65 -3.81 4.67
C ILE A 64 4.88 -3.72 3.78
N GLU A 65 5.55 -2.59 3.78
CA GLU A 65 6.78 -2.23 3.09
C GLU A 65 6.62 -2.20 1.55
N TYR A 66 5.98 -3.22 0.94
CA TYR A 66 5.72 -3.32 -0.50
C TYR A 66 4.27 -3.69 -0.79
N PRO A 67 3.70 -3.26 -1.93
CA PRO A 67 2.31 -3.53 -2.27
C PRO A 67 2.07 -5.02 -2.57
N ASN A 68 0.83 -5.51 -2.40
CA ASN A 68 0.42 -6.81 -2.89
C ASN A 68 0.39 -6.80 -4.44
N SER A 69 1.57 -6.97 -5.05
CA SER A 69 1.72 -6.89 -6.50
C SER A 69 1.03 -8.02 -7.26
N TRP A 70 0.72 -9.14 -6.62
CA TRP A 70 -0.09 -10.20 -7.24
C TRP A 70 -1.52 -9.71 -7.45
N PHE A 71 -2.10 -9.09 -6.42
CA PHE A 71 -3.44 -8.51 -6.52
C PHE A 71 -3.45 -7.28 -7.46
N LEU A 72 -2.45 -6.40 -7.36
CA LEU A 72 -2.27 -5.27 -8.28
C LEU A 72 -2.22 -5.74 -9.74
N ASN A 73 -1.40 -6.74 -10.07
CA ASN A 73 -1.32 -7.26 -11.43
C ASN A 73 -2.62 -7.92 -11.89
N SER A 74 -3.36 -8.56 -10.99
CA SER A 74 -4.70 -9.08 -11.29
C SER A 74 -5.68 -7.94 -11.58
N ALA A 75 -5.66 -6.88 -10.77
CA ALA A 75 -6.50 -5.70 -10.96
C ALA A 75 -6.19 -5.00 -12.30
N ILE A 76 -4.91 -4.84 -12.65
CA ILE A 76 -4.46 -4.28 -13.93
C ILE A 76 -4.99 -5.11 -15.12
N ARG A 77 -4.92 -6.45 -15.03
CA ARG A 77 -5.36 -7.35 -16.10
C ARG A 77 -6.89 -7.38 -16.27
N SER A 78 -7.61 -7.30 -15.17
CA SER A 78 -9.08 -7.30 -15.14
C SER A 78 -9.68 -5.94 -15.42
N ASP A 79 -8.86 -4.88 -15.48
CA ASP A 79 -9.32 -3.52 -15.72
C ASP A 79 -9.88 -3.37 -17.13
N ILE A 80 -11.19 -3.15 -17.22
CA ILE A 80 -11.92 -2.95 -18.47
C ILE A 80 -11.68 -1.54 -19.00
N ASP A 81 -11.31 -0.62 -18.12
CA ASP A 81 -11.06 0.79 -18.45
C ASP A 81 -9.73 0.93 -19.20
N LYS A 82 -9.81 1.11 -20.52
CA LYS A 82 -8.63 1.29 -21.36
C LYS A 82 -8.10 2.72 -21.37
N ILE A 83 -8.82 3.68 -20.78
CA ILE A 83 -8.47 5.10 -20.77
C ILE A 83 -7.67 5.42 -19.51
N PHE A 84 -8.15 4.98 -18.34
CA PHE A 84 -7.55 5.26 -17.03
C PHE A 84 -6.87 3.99 -16.47
N LYS A 85 -5.79 3.56 -17.11
CA LYS A 85 -5.09 2.30 -16.82
C LYS A 85 -3.86 2.46 -15.94
N ASP A 86 -3.51 3.68 -15.55
CA ASP A 86 -2.31 3.95 -14.77
C ASP A 86 -2.58 3.73 -13.28
N TRP A 87 -1.65 3.05 -12.64
CA TRP A 87 -1.71 2.69 -11.22
C TRP A 87 -0.53 3.30 -10.48
N VAL A 88 -0.77 3.63 -9.22
CA VAL A 88 0.23 4.18 -8.30
C VAL A 88 0.14 3.46 -6.95
N VAL A 89 1.23 3.54 -6.18
CA VAL A 89 1.28 3.05 -4.80
C VAL A 89 1.50 4.24 -3.88
N LEU A 90 0.61 4.40 -2.90
CA LEU A 90 0.73 5.40 -1.85
C LEU A 90 1.54 4.82 -0.70
N CYS A 91 2.60 5.54 -0.30
CA CYS A 91 3.37 5.26 0.90
C CYS A 91 2.70 5.94 2.09
N ILE A 92 2.45 5.18 3.14
CA ILE A 92 1.71 5.63 4.32
C ILE A 92 2.61 5.50 5.53
N ASP A 93 2.72 6.57 6.32
CA ASP A 93 3.45 6.57 7.58
C ASP A 93 2.80 5.61 8.58
N LEU A 94 3.62 4.85 9.29
CA LEU A 94 3.16 3.97 10.35
C LEU A 94 2.46 4.71 11.50
N ASP A 95 2.72 5.99 11.66
CA ASP A 95 2.11 6.81 12.72
C ASP A 95 0.57 6.90 12.59
N VAL A 96 0.01 6.55 11.43
CA VAL A 96 -1.45 6.35 11.28
C VAL A 96 -1.99 5.33 12.29
N LEU A 97 -1.19 4.32 12.67
CA LEU A 97 -1.54 3.27 13.63
C LEU A 97 -1.57 3.76 15.09
N LEU A 98 -1.09 4.98 15.36
CA LEU A 98 -1.22 5.63 16.67
C LEU A 98 -2.57 6.33 16.84
N VAL A 99 -3.25 6.63 15.72
CA VAL A 99 -4.50 7.42 15.71
C VAL A 99 -5.68 6.65 15.12
N ARG A 100 -5.45 5.48 14.54
CA ARG A 100 -6.48 4.58 13.98
C ARG A 100 -6.30 3.17 14.52
N SER A 101 -7.41 2.52 14.86
CA SER A 101 -7.38 1.09 15.13
C SER A 101 -7.12 0.30 13.85
N ALA A 102 -6.47 -0.84 13.99
CA ALA A 102 -6.13 -1.68 12.87
C ALA A 102 -6.36 -3.16 13.18
N LYS A 103 -6.58 -3.93 12.12
CA LYS A 103 -6.52 -5.39 12.10
C LYS A 103 -5.35 -5.81 11.23
N PHE A 104 -4.97 -7.08 11.29
CA PHE A 104 -3.97 -7.62 10.36
C PHE A 104 -4.41 -8.96 9.80
N CYS A 105 -3.80 -9.33 8.68
CA CYS A 105 -4.01 -10.61 8.02
C CYS A 105 -2.66 -11.15 7.52
N GLU A 106 -2.38 -12.43 7.75
CA GLU A 106 -1.13 -13.05 7.30
C GLU A 106 -1.07 -13.33 5.78
N CYS A 107 -2.14 -12.99 5.07
CA CYS A 107 -2.29 -13.12 3.62
C CYS A 107 -3.20 -12.00 3.09
N ASN A 108 -3.59 -12.06 1.82
CA ASN A 108 -4.66 -11.22 1.32
C ASN A 108 -5.96 -11.46 2.12
N ALA A 109 -6.58 -10.40 2.62
CA ALA A 109 -7.74 -10.46 3.50
C ALA A 109 -8.96 -11.14 2.86
N SER A 110 -9.12 -11.04 1.54
CA SER A 110 -10.19 -11.72 0.80
C SER A 110 -10.05 -13.25 0.79
N LYS A 111 -8.87 -13.79 1.13
CA LYS A 111 -8.65 -15.24 1.17
C LYS A 111 -9.55 -15.88 2.21
N ALA A 112 -10.23 -16.94 1.79
CA ALA A 112 -11.17 -17.68 2.64
C ALA A 112 -12.19 -16.76 3.36
N HIS A 113 -12.66 -15.71 2.66
CA HIS A 113 -13.67 -14.78 3.16
C HIS A 113 -13.33 -14.16 4.53
N GLY A 114 -12.11 -13.70 4.69
CA GLY A 114 -11.68 -13.00 5.91
C GLY A 114 -11.26 -13.88 7.08
N GLN A 115 -11.24 -15.21 6.93
CA GLN A 115 -10.95 -16.15 8.05
C GLN A 115 -9.58 -15.95 8.70
N PHE A 116 -8.62 -15.34 7.99
CA PHE A 116 -7.27 -15.09 8.50
C PHE A 116 -7.09 -13.70 9.12
N ILE A 117 -8.16 -12.90 9.17
CA ILE A 117 -8.11 -11.56 9.77
C ILE A 117 -8.08 -11.70 11.29
N GLN A 118 -7.11 -11.00 11.90
CA GLN A 118 -6.92 -10.94 13.34
C GLN A 118 -7.20 -9.52 13.85
N SER A 119 -8.04 -9.41 14.87
CA SER A 119 -8.42 -8.12 15.46
C SER A 119 -7.46 -7.63 16.53
N ASP A 120 -6.69 -8.52 17.13
CA ASP A 120 -5.68 -8.18 18.14
C ASP A 120 -4.38 -7.74 17.46
N PHE A 121 -4.31 -6.45 17.13
CA PHE A 121 -3.18 -5.87 16.40
C PHE A 121 -1.86 -5.92 17.19
N GLU A 122 -1.88 -6.14 18.50
CA GLU A 122 -0.66 -6.32 19.27
C GLU A 122 0.12 -7.57 18.88
N ASN A 123 -0.54 -8.54 18.26
CA ASN A 123 0.08 -9.76 17.77
C ASN A 123 0.51 -9.70 16.28
N VAL A 124 0.60 -8.51 15.67
CA VAL A 124 0.93 -8.33 14.26
C VAL A 124 2.27 -8.94 13.84
N ASP A 125 3.21 -9.11 14.76
CA ASP A 125 4.50 -9.75 14.51
C ASP A 125 4.39 -11.22 14.07
N GLN A 126 3.24 -11.88 14.28
CA GLN A 126 2.97 -13.24 13.80
C GLN A 126 3.11 -13.35 12.27
N ILE A 127 2.84 -12.27 11.50
CA ILE A 127 3.00 -12.29 10.05
C ILE A 127 4.47 -12.42 9.61
N PHE A 128 5.42 -12.19 10.52
CA PHE A 128 6.87 -12.34 10.29
C PHE A 128 7.42 -13.67 10.84
N ALA A 129 6.57 -14.55 11.32
CA ALA A 129 7.00 -15.89 11.78
C ALA A 129 7.68 -16.67 10.65
N ASP A 130 8.56 -17.61 10.99
CA ASP A 130 9.25 -18.46 10.01
C ASP A 130 8.29 -19.19 9.09
N ARG A 131 7.11 -19.55 9.61
CA ARG A 131 5.99 -20.11 8.85
C ARG A 131 4.70 -19.45 9.25
N VAL A 132 3.88 -19.13 8.26
CA VAL A 132 2.51 -18.64 8.42
C VAL A 132 1.54 -19.65 7.79
N SER A 133 0.36 -19.83 8.38
CA SER A 133 -0.56 -20.91 8.00
C SER A 133 -1.10 -20.78 6.58
N SER A 134 -1.24 -19.54 6.13
CA SER A 134 -1.78 -19.21 4.79
C SER A 134 -0.79 -19.38 3.64
N PHE A 135 0.49 -19.67 3.94
CA PHE A 135 1.57 -19.66 2.95
C PHE A 135 2.49 -20.87 3.10
N GLN A 136 2.72 -21.61 2.01
CA GLN A 136 3.46 -22.87 2.04
C GLN A 136 4.97 -22.72 2.23
N TRP A 137 5.54 -21.55 1.85
CA TRP A 137 6.98 -21.34 1.87
C TRP A 137 7.42 -20.68 3.17
N PRO A 138 8.46 -21.18 3.84
CA PRO A 138 9.00 -20.55 5.02
C PRO A 138 9.73 -19.25 4.69
N ARG A 139 9.92 -18.42 5.70
CA ARG A 139 10.79 -17.27 5.66
C ARG A 139 12.22 -17.71 5.38
N THR A 140 12.92 -17.03 4.48
CA THR A 140 14.34 -17.32 4.22
C THR A 140 15.21 -16.59 5.27
N PRO A 141 16.40 -17.16 5.62
CA PRO A 141 17.30 -16.49 6.58
C PRO A 141 17.81 -15.11 6.12
N LYS A 142 17.82 -14.88 4.81
CA LYS A 142 18.26 -13.60 4.20
C LYS A 142 17.14 -12.61 4.01
N MET A 143 15.90 -13.00 4.24
CA MET A 143 14.74 -12.14 3.98
C MET A 143 14.79 -10.88 4.85
N LEU A 144 14.53 -9.74 4.24
CA LEU A 144 14.53 -8.45 4.94
C LEU A 144 13.60 -8.49 6.17
N PRO A 145 14.03 -8.00 7.34
CA PRO A 145 13.24 -8.06 8.58
C PRO A 145 11.91 -7.32 8.46
N CYS A 146 11.86 -6.21 7.71
CA CYS A 146 10.69 -5.39 7.49
C CYS A 146 9.61 -6.04 6.61
N CYS A 147 9.91 -7.14 5.92
CA CYS A 147 8.96 -7.77 5.01
C CYS A 147 8.28 -8.97 5.67
N PRO A 148 6.93 -9.08 5.61
CA PRO A 148 6.23 -10.24 6.12
C PRO A 148 6.59 -11.51 5.36
N THR A 149 6.45 -12.67 5.99
CA THR A 149 6.76 -13.99 5.42
C THR A 149 5.94 -14.28 4.17
N ASN A 150 4.66 -13.88 4.20
CA ASN A 150 3.81 -13.84 3.01
C ASN A 150 3.73 -12.38 2.52
N GLY A 151 4.25 -12.10 1.32
CA GLY A 151 4.21 -10.75 0.72
C GLY A 151 2.81 -10.24 0.37
N GLN A 152 1.76 -11.00 0.64
CA GLN A 152 0.37 -10.58 0.54
C GLN A 152 -0.27 -10.29 1.90
N ALA A 153 0.53 -10.27 2.98
CA ALA A 153 0.03 -9.91 4.31
C ALA A 153 -0.46 -8.45 4.33
N GLU A 154 -1.55 -8.21 5.05
CA GLU A 154 -2.24 -6.92 5.05
C GLU A 154 -2.41 -6.37 6.47
N VAL A 155 -2.42 -5.03 6.54
CA VAL A 155 -2.88 -4.24 7.67
C VAL A 155 -4.13 -3.51 7.21
N LEU A 156 -5.23 -3.71 7.93
CA LEU A 156 -6.51 -3.09 7.66
C LEU A 156 -6.69 -1.92 8.64
N VAL A 157 -6.65 -0.70 8.13
CA VAL A 157 -6.75 0.54 8.91
C VAL A 157 -8.20 1.00 8.93
N LYS A 158 -8.76 1.26 10.12
CA LYS A 158 -10.18 1.59 10.27
C LYS A 158 -10.52 2.98 9.75
N ASP A 159 -11.69 3.11 9.14
CA ASP A 159 -12.37 4.30 8.64
C ASP A 159 -11.63 4.98 7.48
N ASN A 160 -10.51 5.64 7.74
CA ASN A 160 -9.73 6.34 6.72
C ASN A 160 -8.26 6.47 7.10
N ILE A 161 -7.44 6.78 6.10
CA ILE A 161 -6.04 7.18 6.27
C ILE A 161 -5.95 8.66 5.93
N PRO A 162 -5.87 9.57 6.93
CA PRO A 162 -5.78 11.00 6.69
C PRO A 162 -4.61 11.36 5.77
N ARG A 163 -4.81 12.37 4.91
CA ARG A 163 -3.83 12.79 3.91
C ARG A 163 -2.44 13.07 4.49
N GLN A 164 -2.36 13.60 5.69
CA GLN A 164 -1.09 13.91 6.37
C GLN A 164 -0.17 12.70 6.56
N PHE A 165 -0.72 11.47 6.57
CA PHE A 165 0.06 10.24 6.67
C PHE A 165 0.50 9.68 5.30
N ILE A 166 0.13 10.33 4.19
CA ILE A 166 0.61 9.95 2.85
C ILE A 166 1.95 10.65 2.63
N THR A 167 3.04 9.90 2.70
CA THR A 167 4.41 10.42 2.71
C THR A 167 5.14 10.27 1.37
N GLY A 168 4.56 9.53 0.42
CA GLY A 168 5.17 9.32 -0.88
C GLY A 168 4.22 8.65 -1.87
N ILE A 169 4.57 8.76 -3.15
CA ILE A 169 3.84 8.14 -4.25
C ILE A 169 4.84 7.38 -5.11
N ILE A 170 4.66 6.07 -5.26
CA ILE A 170 5.49 5.23 -6.13
C ILE A 170 4.77 5.01 -7.45
N VAL A 171 5.50 5.18 -8.54
CA VAL A 171 5.02 5.04 -9.91
C VAL A 171 5.92 4.11 -10.73
N GLY A 172 5.39 3.58 -11.85
CA GLY A 172 6.11 2.60 -12.66
C GLY A 172 7.10 3.21 -13.66
N ASN A 173 6.97 4.49 -14.01
CA ASN A 173 7.80 5.14 -15.01
C ASN A 173 7.77 6.67 -14.89
N PHE A 174 8.62 7.32 -15.68
CA PHE A 174 8.79 8.77 -15.71
C PHE A 174 7.51 9.50 -16.17
N ASP A 175 6.82 8.99 -17.18
CA ASP A 175 5.61 9.66 -17.71
C ASP A 175 4.50 9.75 -16.66
N ILE A 176 4.35 8.70 -15.84
CA ILE A 176 3.37 8.72 -14.72
C ILE A 176 3.86 9.67 -13.62
N ALA A 177 5.18 9.74 -13.36
CA ALA A 177 5.73 10.69 -12.39
C ALA A 177 5.43 12.15 -12.78
N GLU A 178 5.60 12.50 -14.05
CA GLU A 178 5.26 13.84 -14.58
C GLU A 178 3.78 14.16 -14.41
N ARG A 179 2.91 13.20 -14.67
CA ARG A 179 1.45 13.39 -14.49
C ARG A 179 1.10 13.61 -13.01
N VAL A 180 1.70 12.85 -12.10
CA VAL A 180 1.51 13.03 -10.65
C VAL A 180 2.02 14.40 -10.21
N TYR A 181 3.20 14.81 -10.70
CA TYR A 181 3.74 16.14 -10.45
C TYR A 181 2.79 17.24 -10.96
N ALA A 182 2.38 17.18 -12.24
CA ALA A 182 1.49 18.16 -12.82
C ALA A 182 0.16 18.26 -12.06
N MET A 183 -0.38 17.12 -11.63
CA MET A 183 -1.59 17.07 -10.81
C MET A 183 -1.40 17.75 -9.47
N GLN A 184 -0.31 17.47 -8.73
CA GLN A 184 -0.04 18.14 -7.47
C GLN A 184 0.07 19.65 -7.63
N LYS A 185 0.73 20.12 -8.70
CA LYS A 185 0.85 21.56 -9.03
C LYS A 185 -0.50 22.18 -9.37
N PHE A 186 -1.27 21.53 -10.24
CA PHE A 186 -2.56 22.05 -10.72
C PHE A 186 -3.57 22.22 -9.58
N TYR A 187 -3.65 21.28 -8.66
CA TYR A 187 -4.56 21.32 -7.53
C TYR A 187 -3.99 22.02 -6.28
N GLY A 188 -2.78 22.58 -6.37
CA GLY A 188 -2.13 23.27 -5.23
C GLY A 188 -1.88 22.34 -4.03
N ILE A 189 -1.68 21.06 -4.28
CA ILE A 189 -1.42 20.07 -3.24
C ILE A 189 0.01 20.26 -2.73
N SER A 190 0.20 20.23 -1.41
CA SER A 190 1.53 20.24 -0.80
C SER A 190 2.39 19.12 -1.38
N LYS A 191 3.65 19.41 -1.64
CA LYS A 191 4.59 18.48 -2.25
C LYS A 191 4.64 17.15 -1.50
N ILE A 192 4.22 16.08 -2.20
CA ILE A 192 4.41 14.70 -1.77
C ILE A 192 5.49 14.10 -2.67
N PRO A 193 6.59 13.56 -2.12
CA PRO A 193 7.67 12.95 -2.89
C PRO A 193 7.17 11.87 -3.85
N ILE A 194 7.75 11.82 -5.06
CA ILE A 194 7.42 10.82 -6.08
C ILE A 194 8.66 9.96 -6.31
N CYS A 195 8.48 8.64 -6.30
CA CYS A 195 9.53 7.66 -6.57
C CYS A 195 9.16 6.82 -7.81
N ILE A 196 10.12 6.66 -8.72
CA ILE A 196 10.01 5.77 -9.88
C ILE A 196 10.59 4.41 -9.47
N ALA A 197 9.75 3.37 -9.39
CA ALA A 197 10.16 2.05 -8.96
C ALA A 197 9.33 0.95 -9.66
N PRO A 198 9.62 0.62 -10.92
CA PRO A 198 8.85 -0.38 -11.69
C PRO A 198 8.85 -1.76 -11.02
N ASP A 199 9.93 -2.16 -10.35
CA ASP A 199 10.01 -3.44 -9.64
C ASP A 199 9.01 -3.53 -8.49
N VAL A 200 8.72 -2.42 -7.82
CA VAL A 200 7.74 -2.38 -6.71
C VAL A 200 6.31 -2.63 -7.21
N LEU A 201 5.99 -2.18 -8.43
CA LEU A 201 4.68 -2.43 -9.04
C LEU A 201 4.56 -3.82 -9.67
N SER A 202 5.65 -4.58 -9.77
CA SER A 202 5.69 -5.94 -10.28
C SER A 202 5.87 -6.95 -9.13
N THR A 203 5.82 -8.24 -9.43
CA THR A 203 6.10 -9.29 -8.43
C THR A 203 7.58 -9.55 -8.21
N SER A 204 8.47 -8.88 -8.95
CA SER A 204 9.93 -9.09 -8.91
C SER A 204 10.53 -8.75 -7.54
N TRP A 205 10.01 -7.72 -6.86
CA TRP A 205 10.48 -7.33 -5.53
C TRP A 205 10.47 -8.49 -4.53
N SER A 206 9.51 -9.42 -4.65
CA SER A 206 9.40 -10.56 -3.74
C SER A 206 10.62 -11.49 -3.80
N GLY A 207 11.20 -11.68 -4.99
CA GLY A 207 12.45 -12.42 -5.15
C GLY A 207 13.64 -11.67 -4.54
N MET A 208 13.68 -10.37 -4.71
CA MET A 208 14.77 -9.51 -4.21
C MET A 208 14.83 -9.51 -2.68
N ILE A 209 13.71 -9.27 -1.99
CA ILE A 209 13.64 -9.22 -0.53
C ILE A 209 14.00 -10.55 0.13
N LYS A 210 13.68 -11.69 -0.51
CA LYS A 210 14.04 -13.03 -0.01
C LYS A 210 15.55 -13.29 -0.04
N GLN A 211 16.28 -12.51 -0.83
CA GLN A 211 17.74 -12.56 -0.93
C GLN A 211 18.41 -11.44 -0.10
N GLY A 212 17.64 -10.62 0.61
CA GLY A 212 18.15 -9.51 1.40
C GLY A 212 18.36 -8.22 0.61
N ASN A 213 17.86 -8.14 -0.63
CA ASN A 213 17.98 -6.97 -1.49
C ASN A 213 16.68 -6.17 -1.50
N ARG A 214 16.81 -4.83 -1.53
CA ARG A 214 15.67 -3.93 -1.74
C ARG A 214 15.52 -3.62 -3.24
N PRO A 215 14.30 -3.51 -3.78
CA PRO A 215 14.09 -2.94 -5.11
C PRO A 215 14.61 -1.50 -5.14
N GLN A 216 15.07 -1.07 -6.31
CA GLN A 216 15.53 0.30 -6.50
C GLN A 216 14.34 1.25 -6.55
N GLU A 217 14.42 2.34 -5.80
CA GLU A 217 13.44 3.43 -5.79
C GLU A 217 14.18 4.73 -6.15
N GLN A 218 13.94 5.24 -7.36
CA GLN A 218 14.56 6.46 -7.85
C GLN A 218 13.64 7.65 -7.55
N GLN A 219 14.14 8.62 -6.80
CA GLN A 219 13.39 9.86 -6.57
C GLN A 219 13.20 10.63 -7.87
N TYR A 220 11.97 11.03 -8.15
CA TYR A 220 11.66 12.00 -9.19
C TYR A 220 11.96 13.41 -8.67
N LEU A 221 12.91 14.07 -9.30
CA LEU A 221 13.26 15.47 -8.98
C LEU A 221 12.26 16.39 -9.68
N TRP A 222 11.67 17.29 -8.95
CA TRP A 222 10.80 18.29 -9.53
C TRP A 222 11.61 19.27 -10.41
N PRO A 223 11.07 19.76 -11.53
CA PRO A 223 11.80 20.65 -12.42
C PRO A 223 12.46 21.84 -11.70
N GLU A 224 11.79 22.42 -10.72
CA GLU A 224 12.30 23.53 -9.92
C GLU A 224 13.51 23.13 -9.02
N GLU A 225 13.76 21.86 -8.82
CA GLU A 225 14.89 21.34 -8.02
C GLU A 225 16.11 21.00 -8.87
N VAL A 226 15.93 20.92 -10.20
CA VAL A 226 17.01 20.61 -11.15
C VAL A 226 17.74 21.89 -11.59
N GLU A 227 17.11 23.06 -11.46
CA GLU A 227 17.65 24.35 -11.86
C GLU A 227 18.54 25.04 -10.79
N LEU A 228 18.74 24.38 -9.63
CA LEU A 228 19.60 24.84 -8.53
C LEU A 228 20.91 24.05 -8.46
#